data_b5937ba026f8b073af00189b70caf103
#
_entry.id   b5937ba026f8b073af00189b70caf103
#
_cell.length_a   1.000
_cell.length_b   1.000
_cell.length_c   1.000
_cell.angle_alpha   90.00
_cell.angle_beta   90.00
_cell.angle_gamma   90.00
#
_symmetry.space_group_name_H-M   'P 1'
#
loop_
_entity.id
_entity.type
_entity.pdbx_description
1 polymer ?
#
loop_
_entity_poly.entity_id
_entity_poly.type
_entity_poly.pdbx_seq_one_letter_code
_entity_poly.pdbx_strand_id
1 'polypeptide(L)'
;MQWDVIAHGYGLVEGPTIAPDGSMLFSDVLGGGVYRLGGDGDLDTVVPKRRGVGGLAVHAQGGVVCSGRDIVHVDSYGNTRTLYHRDGIAGWNDFCTDASGRVYAGALRFAVFDPNAEAVPGELWRIDSEGSAEIVGDGVVHANGCALSPDGNTVFLSDTRSRRLIVFDIASRKRNDVDVSAYGHPDGMAIDDAGCVWLALVSGGIGRFTPDGALDRRIDVPSSITTSVCFDGNTLYATTGGHSETPELAGCVLRTQVDVTGAPVHPATI
;
A
#
# COMPACT_ATOMS: atom_id res chain seq x y z
N MET A 1 -21.57 -2.44 9.54
CA MET A 1 -21.21 -2.40 8.11
C MET A 1 -21.12 -3.82 7.61
N GLN A 2 -21.61 -4.11 6.42
CA GLN A 2 -21.54 -5.45 5.83
C GLN A 2 -20.37 -5.49 4.85
N TRP A 3 -19.56 -6.55 4.92
CA TRP A 3 -18.45 -6.81 4.03
C TRP A 3 -18.75 -8.01 3.13
N ASP A 4 -18.44 -7.89 1.85
CA ASP A 4 -18.44 -9.00 0.88
C ASP A 4 -17.01 -9.51 0.72
N VAL A 5 -16.80 -10.82 0.78
CA VAL A 5 -15.53 -11.47 0.41
C VAL A 5 -15.55 -11.67 -1.11
N ILE A 6 -14.62 -11.04 -1.83
CA ILE A 6 -14.57 -11.12 -3.30
C ILE A 6 -13.40 -11.94 -3.83
N ALA A 7 -12.36 -12.17 -3.00
CA ALA A 7 -11.28 -13.12 -3.27
C ALA A 7 -10.74 -13.65 -1.94
N HIS A 8 -10.32 -14.90 -1.88
CA HIS A 8 -9.78 -15.53 -0.67
C HIS A 8 -8.84 -16.70 -0.99
N GLY A 9 -8.16 -17.22 0.04
CA GLY A 9 -7.27 -18.38 -0.12
C GLY A 9 -5.80 -18.02 -0.30
N TYR A 10 -5.42 -16.78 0.04
CA TYR A 10 -4.05 -16.27 -0.04
C TYR A 10 -3.37 -16.28 1.33
N GLY A 11 -2.05 -16.07 1.36
CA GLY A 11 -1.28 -16.01 2.59
C GLY A 11 -1.35 -14.64 3.28
N LEU A 12 -0.97 -13.59 2.55
CA LEU A 12 -0.96 -12.20 3.01
C LEU A 12 -1.22 -11.30 1.80
N VAL A 13 -2.44 -10.78 1.70
CA VAL A 13 -2.85 -9.94 0.57
C VAL A 13 -2.46 -8.50 0.81
N GLU A 14 -1.85 -7.85 -0.21
CA GLU A 14 -1.36 -6.47 -0.16
C GLU A 14 -1.57 -5.73 -1.47
N GLY A 15 -1.28 -4.42 -1.44
CA GLY A 15 -1.22 -3.54 -2.60
C GLY A 15 -2.50 -3.46 -3.43
N PRO A 16 -3.70 -3.39 -2.82
CA PRO A 16 -4.93 -3.31 -3.60
C PRO A 16 -4.92 -2.04 -4.46
N THR A 17 -5.16 -2.20 -5.75
CA THR A 17 -5.11 -1.11 -6.72
C THR A 17 -6.18 -1.31 -7.78
N ILE A 18 -6.94 -0.26 -8.11
CA ILE A 18 -7.95 -0.32 -9.16
C ILE A 18 -7.32 0.08 -10.50
N ALA A 19 -7.43 -0.79 -11.49
CA ALA A 19 -7.00 -0.51 -12.85
C ALA A 19 -8.03 0.36 -13.60
N PRO A 20 -7.65 1.04 -14.71
CA PRO A 20 -8.55 1.90 -15.46
C PRO A 20 -9.78 1.19 -16.06
N ASP A 21 -9.73 -0.12 -16.22
CA ASP A 21 -10.84 -0.96 -16.67
C ASP A 21 -11.79 -1.38 -15.54
N GLY A 22 -11.55 -0.90 -14.30
CA GLY A 22 -12.31 -1.24 -13.11
C GLY A 22 -11.93 -2.58 -12.49
N SER A 23 -10.98 -3.32 -13.04
CA SER A 23 -10.47 -4.54 -12.40
C SER A 23 -9.60 -4.19 -11.18
N MET A 24 -9.59 -5.08 -10.20
CA MET A 24 -8.75 -4.94 -9.02
C MET A 24 -7.46 -5.74 -9.17
N LEU A 25 -6.34 -5.10 -8.90
CA LEU A 25 -5.03 -5.75 -8.72
C LEU A 25 -4.74 -5.92 -7.23
N PHE A 26 -4.12 -7.03 -6.87
CA PHE A 26 -3.60 -7.28 -5.52
C PHE A 26 -2.47 -8.30 -5.57
N SER A 27 -1.68 -8.38 -4.52
CA SER A 27 -0.56 -9.34 -4.39
C SER A 27 -0.80 -10.34 -3.27
N ASP A 28 -0.12 -11.49 -3.33
CA ASP A 28 0.11 -12.37 -2.19
C ASP A 28 1.59 -12.30 -1.80
N VAL A 29 1.90 -11.59 -0.74
CA VAL A 29 3.27 -11.36 -0.27
C VAL A 29 3.98 -12.65 0.09
N LEU A 30 3.29 -13.59 0.72
CA LEU A 30 3.85 -14.86 1.21
C LEU A 30 3.80 -15.97 0.15
N GLY A 31 2.64 -16.17 -0.47
CA GLY A 31 2.45 -17.16 -1.53
C GLY A 31 3.19 -16.79 -2.81
N GLY A 32 3.26 -15.51 -3.07
CA GLY A 32 3.85 -14.91 -4.27
C GLY A 32 2.85 -14.80 -5.40
N GLY A 33 2.96 -13.72 -6.15
CA GLY A 33 2.14 -13.42 -7.31
C GLY A 33 1.40 -12.09 -7.18
N VAL A 34 1.04 -11.55 -8.34
CA VAL A 34 0.10 -10.43 -8.50
C VAL A 34 -1.08 -10.94 -9.30
N TYR A 35 -2.26 -10.65 -8.84
CA TYR A 35 -3.52 -11.13 -9.37
C TYR A 35 -4.38 -9.97 -9.84
N ARG A 36 -5.22 -10.22 -10.83
CA ARG A 36 -6.24 -9.32 -11.33
C ARG A 36 -7.60 -9.98 -11.17
N LEU A 37 -8.50 -9.32 -10.47
CA LEU A 37 -9.90 -9.70 -10.32
C LEU A 37 -10.75 -8.80 -11.22
N GLY A 38 -11.39 -9.37 -12.23
CA GLY A 38 -12.35 -8.70 -13.11
C GLY A 38 -13.70 -8.45 -12.42
N GLY A 39 -14.49 -7.53 -12.98
CA GLY A 39 -15.84 -7.22 -12.47
C GLY A 39 -16.84 -8.38 -12.58
N ASP A 40 -16.58 -9.36 -13.44
CA ASP A 40 -17.33 -10.61 -13.62
C ASP A 40 -16.91 -11.71 -12.63
N GLY A 41 -15.86 -11.46 -11.84
CA GLY A 41 -15.28 -12.41 -10.88
C GLY A 41 -14.17 -13.30 -11.45
N ASP A 42 -13.80 -13.11 -12.72
CA ASP A 42 -12.66 -13.80 -13.31
C ASP A 42 -11.35 -13.36 -12.65
N LEU A 43 -10.51 -14.35 -12.34
CA LEU A 43 -9.25 -14.14 -11.63
C LEU A 43 -8.06 -14.57 -12.49
N ASP A 44 -7.23 -13.62 -12.86
CA ASP A 44 -6.00 -13.85 -13.63
C ASP A 44 -4.75 -13.66 -12.80
N THR A 45 -3.68 -14.41 -13.12
CA THR A 45 -2.35 -14.19 -12.57
C THR A 45 -1.56 -13.28 -13.51
N VAL A 46 -1.31 -12.04 -13.08
CA VAL A 46 -0.57 -11.02 -13.85
C VAL A 46 0.94 -11.21 -13.71
N VAL A 47 1.40 -11.46 -12.49
CA VAL A 47 2.81 -11.71 -12.20
C VAL A 47 2.93 -13.00 -11.38
N PRO A 48 3.46 -14.09 -11.97
CA PRO A 48 3.58 -15.34 -11.22
C PRO A 48 4.75 -15.31 -10.24
N LYS A 49 4.55 -15.86 -9.04
CA LYS A 49 5.61 -16.25 -8.09
C LYS A 49 6.50 -15.12 -7.52
N ARG A 50 6.26 -13.85 -7.80
CA ARG A 50 7.01 -12.76 -7.17
C ARG A 50 6.53 -12.59 -5.73
N ARG A 51 7.42 -12.80 -4.77
CA ARG A 51 7.16 -12.62 -3.33
C ARG A 51 7.57 -11.24 -2.84
N GLY A 52 7.02 -10.84 -1.69
CA GLY A 52 7.38 -9.59 -1.04
C GLY A 52 6.87 -8.34 -1.77
N VAL A 53 5.82 -8.47 -2.57
CA VAL A 53 5.17 -7.33 -3.23
C VAL A 53 4.19 -6.72 -2.25
N GLY A 54 4.56 -5.59 -1.61
CA GLY A 54 3.69 -4.82 -0.73
C GLY A 54 2.90 -3.76 -1.49
N GLY A 55 3.54 -3.07 -2.45
CA GLY A 55 2.94 -1.99 -3.24
C GLY A 55 2.75 -2.34 -4.71
N LEU A 56 1.65 -1.86 -5.28
CA LEU A 56 1.30 -2.00 -6.69
C LEU A 56 0.83 -0.66 -7.25
N ALA A 57 1.15 -0.40 -8.53
CA ALA A 57 0.52 0.65 -9.31
C ALA A 57 0.33 0.18 -10.75
N VAL A 58 -0.66 0.75 -11.43
CA VAL A 58 -0.78 0.62 -12.89
C VAL A 58 0.29 1.46 -13.55
N HIS A 59 0.92 0.96 -14.61
CA HIS A 59 1.86 1.74 -15.41
C HIS A 59 1.14 2.44 -16.57
N ALA A 60 1.50 3.69 -16.88
CA ALA A 60 0.85 4.49 -17.93
C ALA A 60 0.93 3.86 -19.33
N GLN A 61 1.94 3.02 -19.58
CA GLN A 61 2.11 2.26 -20.82
C GLN A 61 1.47 0.86 -20.75
N GLY A 62 0.65 0.59 -19.76
CA GLY A 62 0.08 -0.72 -19.49
C GLY A 62 0.96 -1.60 -18.59
N GLY A 63 0.36 -2.67 -18.07
CA GLY A 63 1.01 -3.53 -17.08
C GLY A 63 1.02 -2.94 -15.67
N VAL A 64 1.88 -3.49 -14.81
CA VAL A 64 1.92 -3.17 -13.38
C VAL A 64 3.32 -2.82 -12.91
N VAL A 65 3.43 -1.88 -11.99
CA VAL A 65 4.64 -1.63 -11.21
C VAL A 65 4.51 -2.36 -9.89
N CYS A 66 5.52 -3.12 -9.54
CA CYS A 66 5.56 -3.94 -8.33
C CYS A 66 6.75 -3.57 -7.46
N SER A 67 6.53 -3.45 -6.17
CA SER A 67 7.59 -3.36 -5.17
C SER A 67 8.23 -4.74 -4.86
N GLY A 68 9.04 -4.81 -3.84
CA GLY A 68 9.76 -6.00 -3.38
C GLY A 68 11.24 -5.70 -3.19
N ARG A 69 12.12 -6.63 -3.56
CA ARG A 69 13.57 -6.42 -3.48
C ARG A 69 14.05 -5.24 -4.35
N ASP A 70 13.36 -5.01 -5.42
CA ASP A 70 13.52 -3.92 -6.38
C ASP A 70 12.14 -3.43 -6.82
N ILE A 71 12.07 -2.27 -7.43
CA ILE A 71 10.85 -1.79 -8.08
C ILE A 71 10.94 -2.18 -9.55
N VAL A 72 9.94 -2.90 -10.05
CA VAL A 72 9.92 -3.42 -11.41
C VAL A 72 8.62 -3.04 -12.12
N HIS A 73 8.71 -2.88 -13.43
CA HIS A 73 7.56 -2.86 -14.32
C HIS A 73 7.43 -4.23 -15.00
N VAL A 74 6.25 -4.81 -14.92
CA VAL A 74 5.84 -5.98 -15.69
C VAL A 74 4.82 -5.52 -16.71
N ASP A 75 5.18 -5.56 -17.98
CA ASP A 75 4.32 -5.09 -19.07
C ASP A 75 3.14 -6.05 -19.32
N SER A 76 2.22 -5.67 -20.22
CA SER A 76 1.06 -6.49 -20.58
C SER A 76 1.39 -7.81 -21.27
N TYR A 77 2.64 -8.01 -21.68
CA TYR A 77 3.14 -9.25 -22.29
C TYR A 77 3.87 -10.14 -21.25
N GLY A 78 4.02 -9.67 -20.00
CA GLY A 78 4.73 -10.37 -18.92
C GLY A 78 6.25 -10.14 -18.92
N ASN A 79 6.78 -9.23 -19.75
CA ASN A 79 8.19 -8.88 -19.69
C ASN A 79 8.46 -8.00 -18.46
N THR A 80 9.55 -8.27 -17.77
CA THR A 80 9.93 -7.55 -16.55
C THR A 80 11.13 -6.64 -16.79
N ARG A 81 11.02 -5.38 -16.40
CA ARG A 81 12.10 -4.39 -16.41
C ARG A 81 12.28 -3.82 -15.01
N THR A 82 13.52 -3.83 -14.50
CA THR A 82 13.85 -3.13 -13.24
C THR A 82 13.79 -1.62 -13.49
N LEU A 83 12.98 -0.94 -12.70
CA LEU A 83 12.84 0.50 -12.71
C LEU A 83 13.83 1.14 -11.73
N TYR A 84 13.93 0.56 -10.54
CA TYR A 84 14.85 1.04 -9.53
C TYR A 84 15.36 -0.09 -8.63
N HIS A 85 16.65 -0.07 -8.40
CA HIS A 85 17.36 -0.92 -7.43
C HIS A 85 18.43 -0.12 -6.73
N ARG A 86 18.66 -0.40 -5.45
CA ARG A 86 19.73 0.23 -4.67
C ARG A 86 20.35 -0.74 -3.69
N ASP A 87 21.66 -0.85 -3.73
CA ASP A 87 22.43 -1.65 -2.78
C ASP A 87 22.24 -1.13 -1.34
N GLY A 88 22.16 -2.06 -0.39
CA GLY A 88 21.94 -1.75 1.01
C GLY A 88 20.48 -1.48 1.39
N ILE A 89 19.53 -1.54 0.45
CA ILE A 89 18.09 -1.61 0.70
C ILE A 89 17.69 -3.10 0.72
N ALA A 90 17.08 -3.57 1.81
CA ALA A 90 16.60 -4.93 1.94
C ALA A 90 15.34 -5.19 1.12
N GLY A 91 14.54 -4.16 0.93
CA GLY A 91 13.33 -4.19 0.12
C GLY A 91 12.61 -2.84 0.09
N TRP A 92 11.69 -2.73 -0.86
CA TRP A 92 10.71 -1.67 -0.99
C TRP A 92 9.36 -2.26 -0.62
N ASN A 93 8.68 -1.65 0.33
CA ASN A 93 7.38 -2.14 0.75
C ASN A 93 6.27 -1.51 -0.09
N ASP A 94 5.43 -0.69 0.48
CA ASP A 94 4.40 0.01 -0.26
C ASP A 94 4.95 1.29 -0.91
N PHE A 95 4.20 1.82 -1.88
CA PHE A 95 4.53 3.06 -2.56
C PHE A 95 3.26 3.74 -3.10
N CYS A 96 3.36 5.02 -3.40
CA CYS A 96 2.33 5.77 -4.10
C CYS A 96 2.91 6.55 -5.29
N THR A 97 2.04 7.08 -6.13
CA THR A 97 2.41 7.81 -7.34
C THR A 97 1.81 9.20 -7.34
N ASP A 98 2.58 10.19 -7.79
CA ASP A 98 2.07 11.56 -7.95
C ASP A 98 1.47 11.80 -9.35
N ALA A 99 0.91 13.00 -9.56
CA ALA A 99 0.29 13.39 -10.83
C ALA A 99 1.26 13.40 -12.03
N SER A 100 2.57 13.39 -11.79
CA SER A 100 3.60 13.25 -12.83
C SER A 100 3.99 11.78 -13.05
N GLY A 101 3.43 10.84 -12.29
CA GLY A 101 3.73 9.41 -12.33
C GLY A 101 5.05 9.02 -11.66
N ARG A 102 5.65 9.92 -10.84
CA ARG A 102 6.81 9.60 -10.02
C ARG A 102 6.38 8.73 -8.84
N VAL A 103 7.26 7.84 -8.42
CA VAL A 103 7.00 6.90 -7.32
C VAL A 103 7.60 7.44 -6.02
N TYR A 104 6.82 7.41 -4.95
CA TYR A 104 7.27 7.63 -3.57
C TYR A 104 7.24 6.30 -2.85
N ALA A 105 8.40 5.77 -2.45
CA ALA A 105 8.53 4.44 -1.89
C ALA A 105 9.29 4.43 -0.57
N GLY A 106 8.77 3.69 0.40
CA GLY A 106 9.44 3.43 1.66
C GLY A 106 10.52 2.35 1.55
N ALA A 107 11.74 2.65 1.95
CA ALA A 107 12.86 1.72 1.94
C ALA A 107 12.95 0.93 3.25
N LEU A 108 13.10 -0.39 3.16
CA LEU A 108 13.38 -1.27 4.27
C LEU A 108 14.89 -1.54 4.34
N ARG A 109 15.50 -1.27 5.49
CA ARG A 109 16.94 -1.49 5.70
C ARG A 109 17.27 -2.83 6.34
N PHE A 110 16.26 -3.61 6.72
CA PHE A 110 16.41 -4.93 7.33
C PHE A 110 15.29 -5.88 6.88
N ALA A 111 15.46 -7.17 7.10
CA ALA A 111 14.47 -8.19 6.77
C ALA A 111 13.33 -8.17 7.81
N VAL A 112 12.23 -7.49 7.50
CA VAL A 112 11.12 -7.23 8.43
C VAL A 112 10.39 -8.48 8.93
N PHE A 113 10.48 -9.59 8.18
CA PHE A 113 9.91 -10.88 8.56
C PHE A 113 10.90 -11.79 9.33
N ASP A 114 12.17 -11.37 9.52
CA ASP A 114 13.10 -12.08 10.38
C ASP A 114 13.00 -11.53 11.81
N PRO A 115 12.52 -12.34 12.78
CA PRO A 115 12.37 -11.89 14.16
C PRO A 115 13.70 -11.55 14.84
N ASN A 116 14.83 -12.03 14.27
CA ASN A 116 16.17 -11.78 14.80
C ASN A 116 16.87 -10.58 14.14
N ALA A 117 16.28 -10.01 13.08
CA ALA A 117 16.87 -8.87 12.40
C ALA A 117 16.85 -7.63 13.29
N GLU A 118 18.01 -6.99 13.41
CA GLU A 118 18.12 -5.68 14.06
C GLU A 118 17.38 -4.63 13.23
N ALA A 119 16.52 -3.85 13.88
CA ALA A 119 15.77 -2.80 13.22
C ALA A 119 16.68 -1.62 12.89
N VAL A 120 16.78 -1.29 11.63
CA VAL A 120 17.55 -0.16 11.11
C VAL A 120 16.57 0.80 10.43
N PRO A 121 16.52 2.09 10.84
CA PRO A 121 15.68 3.07 10.16
C PRO A 121 16.04 3.23 8.68
N GLY A 122 15.00 3.28 7.86
CA GLY A 122 15.08 3.53 6.43
C GLY A 122 14.59 4.93 6.06
N GLU A 123 14.31 5.11 4.79
CA GLU A 123 13.98 6.40 4.19
C GLU A 123 12.73 6.30 3.32
N LEU A 124 12.12 7.46 3.06
CA LEU A 124 11.16 7.67 1.99
C LEU A 124 11.91 8.24 0.78
N TRP A 125 11.82 7.59 -0.35
CA TRP A 125 12.44 7.97 -1.61
C TRP A 125 11.42 8.47 -2.61
N ARG A 126 11.76 9.49 -3.39
CA ARG A 126 11.08 9.85 -4.63
C ARG A 126 11.92 9.38 -5.81
N ILE A 127 11.33 8.65 -6.72
CA ILE A 127 11.97 8.04 -7.90
C ILE A 127 11.23 8.57 -9.14
N ASP A 128 11.97 9.05 -10.13
CA ASP A 128 11.42 9.60 -11.38
C ASP A 128 11.67 8.71 -12.60
N SER A 129 11.13 9.12 -13.76
CA SER A 129 11.19 8.35 -15.00
C SER A 129 12.60 8.17 -15.59
N GLU A 130 13.56 8.94 -15.14
CA GLU A 130 14.95 8.86 -15.61
C GLU A 130 15.79 7.96 -14.69
N GLY A 131 15.15 7.32 -13.68
CA GLY A 131 15.82 6.50 -12.68
C GLY A 131 16.61 7.33 -11.68
N SER A 132 16.50 8.65 -11.70
CA SER A 132 17.02 9.50 -10.66
C SER A 132 16.14 9.35 -9.41
N ALA A 133 16.77 9.41 -8.24
CA ALA A 133 16.05 9.24 -6.99
C ALA A 133 16.64 10.10 -5.89
N GLU A 134 15.77 10.64 -5.05
CA GLU A 134 16.18 11.42 -3.89
C GLU A 134 15.47 10.99 -2.61
N ILE A 135 16.12 11.15 -1.49
CA ILE A 135 15.51 10.97 -0.18
C ILE A 135 14.65 12.20 0.14
N VAL A 136 13.38 11.99 0.39
CA VAL A 136 12.44 13.06 0.80
C VAL A 136 12.16 13.04 2.29
N GLY A 137 12.40 11.92 2.97
CA GLY A 137 12.27 11.78 4.42
C GLY A 137 13.09 10.60 4.93
N ASP A 138 13.41 10.58 6.22
CA ASP A 138 14.22 9.54 6.85
C ASP A 138 13.69 9.13 8.23
N GLY A 139 14.40 8.20 8.87
CA GLY A 139 14.10 7.76 10.23
C GLY A 139 12.81 6.94 10.36
N VAL A 140 12.41 6.22 9.32
CA VAL A 140 11.24 5.34 9.30
C VAL A 140 11.69 3.90 9.54
N VAL A 141 11.30 3.31 10.66
CA VAL A 141 11.82 1.99 11.05
C VAL A 141 11.25 0.87 10.19
N HIS A 142 9.93 0.88 9.98
CA HIS A 142 9.26 -0.12 9.14
C HIS A 142 8.27 0.60 8.21
N ALA A 143 8.81 1.16 7.14
CA ALA A 143 8.02 1.82 6.12
C ALA A 143 7.00 0.83 5.53
N ASN A 144 5.74 1.23 5.47
CA ASN A 144 4.65 0.46 4.92
C ASN A 144 3.75 1.36 4.07
N GLY A 145 2.43 1.40 4.28
CA GLY A 145 1.51 2.17 3.48
C GLY A 145 1.99 3.58 3.16
N CYS A 146 1.83 3.99 1.92
CA CYS A 146 2.26 5.29 1.40
C CYS A 146 1.14 5.91 0.57
N ALA A 147 0.81 7.17 0.80
CA ALA A 147 -0.18 7.89 0.02
C ALA A 147 0.15 9.38 -0.08
N LEU A 148 -0.36 10.03 -1.12
CA LEU A 148 -0.23 11.48 -1.32
C LEU A 148 -1.55 12.20 -1.03
N SER A 149 -1.46 13.39 -0.44
CA SER A 149 -2.60 14.29 -0.35
C SER A 149 -3.13 14.64 -1.75
N PRO A 150 -4.42 14.98 -1.91
CA PRO A 150 -5.01 15.28 -3.22
C PRO A 150 -4.32 16.45 -3.95
N ASP A 151 -3.72 17.38 -3.23
CA ASP A 151 -2.94 18.49 -3.79
C ASP A 151 -1.48 18.12 -4.11
N GLY A 152 -1.04 16.89 -3.78
CA GLY A 152 0.30 16.38 -4.03
C GLY A 152 1.41 17.00 -3.18
N ASN A 153 1.09 17.77 -2.14
CA ASN A 153 2.09 18.47 -1.33
C ASN A 153 2.56 17.68 -0.10
N THR A 154 1.77 16.70 0.32
CA THR A 154 2.04 15.91 1.53
C THR A 154 2.10 14.43 1.20
N VAL A 155 3.14 13.74 1.70
CA VAL A 155 3.20 12.27 1.74
C VAL A 155 2.84 11.79 3.13
N PHE A 156 1.88 10.88 3.17
CA PHE A 156 1.57 10.08 4.36
C PHE A 156 2.29 8.75 4.26
N LEU A 157 2.91 8.31 5.35
CA LEU A 157 3.66 7.06 5.40
C LEU A 157 3.43 6.34 6.74
N SER A 158 3.11 5.07 6.69
CA SER A 158 3.03 4.22 7.86
C SER A 158 4.42 3.81 8.34
N ASP A 159 4.68 3.96 9.64
CA ASP A 159 5.75 3.25 10.33
C ASP A 159 5.12 2.19 11.25
N THR A 160 4.99 0.98 10.72
CA THR A 160 4.30 -0.12 11.39
C THR A 160 4.91 -0.44 12.76
N ARG A 161 6.25 -0.48 12.83
CA ARG A 161 6.96 -0.87 14.06
C ARG A 161 6.91 0.20 15.12
N SER A 162 7.01 1.47 14.72
CA SER A 162 6.92 2.61 15.63
C SER A 162 5.48 3.00 15.96
N ARG A 163 4.49 2.39 15.29
CA ARG A 163 3.05 2.68 15.40
C ARG A 163 2.74 4.15 15.15
N ARG A 164 3.24 4.68 14.04
CA ARG A 164 3.08 6.09 13.66
C ARG A 164 2.53 6.22 12.25
N LEU A 165 1.63 7.17 12.08
CA LEU A 165 1.34 7.76 10.79
C LEU A 165 2.26 8.99 10.66
N ILE A 166 3.17 8.95 9.70
CA ILE A 166 4.14 10.00 9.45
C ILE A 166 3.60 10.89 8.33
N VAL A 167 3.67 12.20 8.54
CA VAL A 167 3.22 13.22 7.60
C VAL A 167 4.44 14.03 7.16
N PHE A 168 4.83 13.92 5.88
CA PHE A 168 5.91 14.70 5.29
C PHE A 168 5.37 15.77 4.37
N ASP A 169 5.71 17.03 4.64
CA ASP A 169 5.57 18.12 3.67
C ASP A 169 6.72 18.07 2.68
N ILE A 170 6.42 17.88 1.39
CA ILE A 170 7.42 17.63 0.35
C ILE A 170 8.31 18.86 0.13
N ALA A 171 7.76 20.06 0.14
CA ALA A 171 8.48 21.29 -0.17
C ALA A 171 9.40 21.72 0.98
N SER A 172 8.88 21.73 2.20
CA SER A 172 9.64 22.16 3.37
C SER A 172 10.47 21.05 4.02
N ARG A 173 10.22 19.79 3.64
CA ARG A 173 10.79 18.59 4.25
C ARG A 173 10.48 18.44 5.74
N LYS A 174 9.45 19.12 6.21
CA LYS A 174 8.98 18.98 7.59
C LYS A 174 8.28 17.65 7.78
N ARG A 175 8.58 17.02 8.91
CA ARG A 175 7.96 15.77 9.35
C ARG A 175 7.11 16.04 10.60
N ASN A 176 5.94 15.45 10.64
CA ASN A 176 5.09 15.35 11.81
C ASN A 176 4.72 13.87 12.03
N ASP A 177 4.84 13.38 13.26
CA ASP A 177 4.54 12.00 13.63
C ASP A 177 3.26 11.96 14.46
N VAL A 178 2.24 11.30 13.94
CA VAL A 178 0.98 11.04 14.64
C VAL A 178 1.07 9.67 15.32
N ASP A 179 0.92 9.62 16.62
CA ASP A 179 0.90 8.37 17.40
C ASP A 179 -0.46 7.67 17.19
N VAL A 180 -0.44 6.50 16.55
CA VAL A 180 -1.60 5.65 16.33
C VAL A 180 -1.59 4.37 17.18
N SER A 181 -0.69 4.28 18.15
CA SER A 181 -0.47 3.09 18.97
C SER A 181 -1.70 2.60 19.74
N ALA A 182 -2.61 3.52 20.05
CA ALA A 182 -3.89 3.20 20.71
C ALA A 182 -4.87 2.46 19.77
N TYR A 183 -4.62 2.43 18.47
CA TYR A 183 -5.56 1.92 17.47
C TYR A 183 -5.09 0.64 16.78
N GLY A 184 -3.80 0.33 16.82
CA GLY A 184 -3.20 -0.85 16.19
C GLY A 184 -1.82 -0.59 15.60
N HIS A 185 -1.38 -1.47 14.70
CA HIS A 185 -0.16 -1.25 13.93
C HIS A 185 -0.55 -0.74 12.54
N PRO A 186 -0.11 0.48 12.15
CA PRO A 186 -0.47 1.04 10.85
C PRO A 186 0.19 0.24 9.72
N ASP A 187 -0.59 0.01 8.66
CA ASP A 187 -0.19 -0.78 7.50
C ASP A 187 -0.51 0.01 6.21
N GLY A 188 -1.10 -0.57 5.19
CA GLY A 188 -1.48 0.11 3.97
C GLY A 188 -2.52 1.22 4.18
N MET A 189 -2.64 2.15 3.22
CA MET A 189 -3.55 3.29 3.33
C MET A 189 -4.08 3.78 1.99
N ALA A 190 -5.19 4.51 2.04
CA ALA A 190 -5.73 5.29 0.92
C ALA A 190 -6.19 6.67 1.41
N ILE A 191 -6.37 7.60 0.48
CA ILE A 191 -6.85 8.96 0.78
C ILE A 191 -8.25 9.13 0.20
N ASP A 192 -9.14 9.80 0.92
CA ASP A 192 -10.44 10.21 0.38
C ASP A 192 -10.41 11.64 -0.22
N ASP A 193 -11.50 12.03 -0.86
CA ASP A 193 -11.65 13.33 -1.54
C ASP A 193 -11.61 14.54 -0.59
N ALA A 194 -11.83 14.32 0.72
CA ALA A 194 -11.65 15.32 1.76
C ALA A 194 -10.18 15.39 2.28
N GLY A 195 -9.28 14.55 1.75
CA GLY A 195 -7.88 14.47 2.15
C GLY A 195 -7.64 13.67 3.43
N CYS A 196 -8.65 12.95 3.94
CA CYS A 196 -8.47 12.11 5.12
C CYS A 196 -7.80 10.79 4.77
N VAL A 197 -6.96 10.30 5.67
CA VAL A 197 -6.21 9.05 5.53
C VAL A 197 -7.05 7.89 6.05
N TRP A 198 -7.34 6.93 5.20
CA TRP A 198 -7.93 5.64 5.55
C TRP A 198 -6.81 4.65 5.75
N LEU A 199 -6.52 4.35 7.00
CA LEU A 199 -5.36 3.60 7.44
C LEU A 199 -5.78 2.20 7.90
N ALA A 200 -5.27 1.17 7.22
CA ALA A 200 -5.36 -0.20 7.70
C ALA A 200 -4.56 -0.34 8.99
N LEU A 201 -5.14 -1.01 9.97
CA LEU A 201 -4.58 -1.19 11.30
C LEU A 201 -4.60 -2.68 11.64
N VAL A 202 -3.45 -3.31 11.67
CA VAL A 202 -3.34 -4.70 12.17
C VAL A 202 -3.85 -4.74 13.60
N SER A 203 -4.76 -5.65 13.88
CA SER A 203 -5.52 -5.77 15.13
C SER A 203 -6.49 -4.63 15.44
N GLY A 204 -6.77 -3.75 14.45
CA GLY A 204 -7.58 -2.56 14.69
C GLY A 204 -8.64 -2.22 13.62
N GLY A 205 -8.74 -2.99 12.55
CA GLY A 205 -9.64 -2.66 11.43
C GLY A 205 -9.12 -1.50 10.59
N ILE A 206 -9.95 -0.49 10.30
CA ILE A 206 -9.56 0.69 9.52
C ILE A 206 -9.87 1.93 10.35
N GLY A 207 -8.88 2.84 10.46
CA GLY A 207 -9.07 4.18 11.01
C GLY A 207 -9.12 5.23 9.92
N ARG A 208 -10.10 6.14 9.96
CA ARG A 208 -10.11 7.35 9.14
C ARG A 208 -9.52 8.49 9.96
N PHE A 209 -8.42 9.05 9.52
CA PHE A 209 -7.71 10.16 10.18
C PHE A 209 -7.84 11.42 9.34
N THR A 210 -8.10 12.55 9.98
CA THR A 210 -8.06 13.86 9.33
C THR A 210 -6.64 14.23 8.90
N PRO A 211 -6.43 15.18 7.97
CA PRO A 211 -5.09 15.57 7.51
C PRO A 211 -4.15 16.06 8.62
N ASP A 212 -4.67 16.54 9.74
CA ASP A 212 -3.92 16.94 10.93
C ASP A 212 -3.68 15.78 11.91
N GLY A 213 -4.15 14.55 11.58
CA GLY A 213 -3.87 13.32 12.30
C GLY A 213 -4.86 12.95 13.40
N ALA A 214 -5.98 13.65 13.53
CA ALA A 214 -7.02 13.28 14.48
C ALA A 214 -7.84 12.09 13.94
N LEU A 215 -8.17 11.11 14.81
CA LEU A 215 -9.08 10.03 14.43
C LEU A 215 -10.50 10.58 14.27
N ASP A 216 -11.08 10.43 13.07
CA ASP A 216 -12.48 10.78 12.77
C ASP A 216 -13.42 9.62 13.08
N ARG A 217 -13.12 8.44 12.55
CA ARG A 217 -13.92 7.22 12.77
C ARG A 217 -13.10 5.93 12.65
N ARG A 218 -13.68 4.85 13.16
CA ARG A 218 -13.17 3.48 12.97
C ARG A 218 -14.19 2.62 12.26
N ILE A 219 -13.69 1.69 11.47
CA ILE A 219 -14.48 0.70 10.76
C ILE A 219 -13.95 -0.68 11.14
N ASP A 220 -14.84 -1.52 11.68
CA ASP A 220 -14.51 -2.89 11.97
C ASP A 220 -14.44 -3.71 10.67
N VAL A 221 -13.37 -4.47 10.53
CA VAL A 221 -13.15 -5.43 9.44
C VAL A 221 -13.26 -6.83 10.04
N PRO A 222 -13.93 -7.79 9.38
CA PRO A 222 -14.10 -9.15 9.92
C PRO A 222 -12.80 -9.98 9.82
N SER A 223 -11.66 -9.36 10.12
CA SER A 223 -10.34 -9.97 10.18
C SER A 223 -9.49 -9.22 11.20
N SER A 224 -8.67 -9.95 11.96
CA SER A 224 -7.73 -9.34 12.90
C SER A 224 -6.50 -8.74 12.23
N ILE A 225 -6.24 -9.06 10.96
CA ILE A 225 -5.09 -8.57 10.21
C ILE A 225 -5.59 -7.88 8.95
N THR A 226 -5.90 -6.59 9.07
CA THR A 226 -6.19 -5.71 7.93
C THR A 226 -4.87 -5.12 7.46
N THR A 227 -4.49 -5.41 6.21
CA THR A 227 -3.17 -5.09 5.68
C THR A 227 -3.18 -3.82 4.83
N SER A 228 -4.17 -3.63 3.96
CA SER A 228 -4.23 -2.43 3.12
C SER A 228 -5.67 -2.08 2.75
N VAL A 229 -5.85 -0.90 2.14
CA VAL A 229 -7.13 -0.41 1.64
C VAL A 229 -6.97 0.34 0.32
N CYS A 230 -8.02 0.31 -0.53
CA CYS A 230 -8.12 1.21 -1.68
C CYS A 230 -9.59 1.56 -1.96
N PHE A 231 -9.80 2.52 -2.86
CA PHE A 231 -11.11 2.98 -3.27
C PHE A 231 -11.38 2.77 -4.76
N ASP A 232 -12.64 2.44 -5.07
CA ASP A 232 -13.22 2.67 -6.39
C ASP A 232 -14.52 3.47 -6.18
N GLY A 233 -14.48 4.77 -6.48
CA GLY A 233 -15.54 5.68 -6.12
C GLY A 233 -15.80 5.68 -4.61
N ASN A 234 -16.99 5.26 -4.20
CA ASN A 234 -17.38 5.09 -2.80
C ASN A 234 -17.34 3.62 -2.33
N THR A 235 -16.82 2.73 -3.14
CA THR A 235 -16.53 1.36 -2.74
C THR A 235 -15.17 1.30 -2.05
N LEU A 236 -15.15 0.92 -0.79
CA LEU A 236 -13.93 0.67 -0.03
C LEU A 236 -13.58 -0.80 -0.12
N TYR A 237 -12.36 -1.09 -0.52
CA TYR A 237 -11.76 -2.41 -0.47
C TYR A 237 -10.76 -2.50 0.68
N ALA A 238 -10.71 -3.67 1.31
CA ALA A 238 -9.73 -3.98 2.34
C ALA A 238 -9.07 -5.33 2.03
N THR A 239 -7.78 -5.40 2.24
CA THR A 239 -7.00 -6.65 2.16
C THR A 239 -6.66 -7.16 3.55
N THR A 240 -6.46 -8.46 3.65
CA THR A 240 -6.21 -9.11 4.94
C THR A 240 -5.11 -10.16 4.81
N GLY A 241 -4.60 -10.63 5.94
CA GLY A 241 -3.57 -11.66 5.98
C GLY A 241 -3.56 -12.46 7.26
N GLY A 242 -2.63 -13.43 7.31
CA GLY A 242 -2.34 -14.21 8.49
C GLY A 242 -3.35 -15.28 8.82
N HIS A 243 -3.30 -15.76 10.06
CA HIS A 243 -4.22 -16.78 10.57
C HIS A 243 -5.50 -16.12 11.05
N SER A 244 -6.64 -16.55 10.52
CA SER A 244 -7.98 -16.22 11.02
C SER A 244 -8.61 -17.46 11.65
N GLU A 245 -9.42 -17.27 12.71
CA GLU A 245 -10.29 -18.34 13.21
C GLU A 245 -11.30 -18.79 12.16
N THR A 246 -11.57 -17.91 11.18
CA THR A 246 -12.38 -18.18 9.98
C THR A 246 -11.44 -18.24 8.79
N PRO A 247 -11.08 -19.45 8.28
CA PRO A 247 -10.08 -19.58 7.21
C PRO A 247 -10.38 -18.78 5.94
N GLU A 248 -11.66 -18.54 5.64
CA GLU A 248 -12.10 -17.76 4.48
C GLU A 248 -11.77 -16.26 4.61
N LEU A 249 -11.43 -15.79 5.82
CA LEU A 249 -11.04 -14.40 6.10
C LEU A 249 -9.53 -14.23 6.27
N ALA A 250 -8.76 -15.32 6.21
CA ALA A 250 -7.31 -15.28 6.18
C ALA A 250 -6.86 -15.05 4.73
N GLY A 251 -6.08 -13.99 4.48
CA GLY A 251 -5.61 -13.67 3.13
C GLY A 251 -6.75 -13.52 2.12
N CYS A 252 -7.56 -12.48 2.27
CA CYS A 252 -8.69 -12.20 1.39
C CYS A 252 -8.76 -10.74 0.97
N VAL A 253 -9.57 -10.47 -0.04
CA VAL A 253 -10.01 -9.14 -0.46
C VAL A 253 -11.48 -8.99 -0.08
N LEU A 254 -11.76 -7.94 0.66
CA LEU A 254 -13.09 -7.56 1.14
C LEU A 254 -13.53 -6.28 0.47
N ARG A 255 -14.84 -6.08 0.30
CA ARG A 255 -15.41 -4.81 -0.14
C ARG A 255 -16.63 -4.40 0.67
N THR A 256 -16.82 -3.10 0.78
CA THR A 256 -18.02 -2.49 1.38
C THR A 256 -18.30 -1.13 0.75
N GLN A 257 -19.46 -0.54 1.03
CA GLN A 257 -19.79 0.83 0.62
C GLN A 257 -19.59 1.79 1.79
N VAL A 258 -19.06 2.96 1.49
CA VAL A 258 -18.89 4.05 2.45
C VAL A 258 -19.53 5.33 1.94
N ASP A 259 -19.62 6.35 2.79
CA ASP A 259 -20.27 7.65 2.54
C ASP A 259 -19.31 8.72 1.97
N VAL A 260 -18.10 8.33 1.59
CA VAL A 260 -17.08 9.21 1.00
C VAL A 260 -16.54 8.58 -0.29
N THR A 261 -15.89 9.39 -1.11
CA THR A 261 -15.25 8.96 -2.36
C THR A 261 -13.73 8.98 -2.17
N GLY A 262 -13.04 7.98 -2.74
CA GLY A 262 -11.59 7.96 -2.74
C GLY A 262 -11.00 9.07 -3.61
N ALA A 263 -9.85 9.60 -3.20
CA ALA A 263 -9.07 10.51 -4.04
C ALA A 263 -8.51 9.78 -5.27
N PRO A 264 -8.32 10.47 -6.40
CA PRO A 264 -7.72 9.87 -7.60
C PRO A 264 -6.32 9.32 -7.33
N VAL A 265 -6.04 8.13 -7.87
CA VAL A 265 -4.71 7.52 -7.90
C VAL A 265 -4.14 7.66 -9.31
N HIS A 266 -2.88 8.04 -9.42
CA HIS A 266 -2.23 8.28 -10.71
C HIS A 266 -1.41 7.05 -11.16
N PRO A 267 -1.33 6.75 -12.47
CA PRO A 267 -0.46 5.69 -12.97
C PRO A 267 1.01 6.07 -12.84
N ALA A 268 1.88 5.08 -12.65
CA ALA A 268 3.32 5.28 -12.68
C ALA A 268 3.81 5.54 -14.12
N THR A 269 4.86 6.36 -14.26
CA THR A 269 5.50 6.66 -15.57
C THR A 269 7.01 6.39 -15.57
N ILE A 270 7.55 5.83 -14.48
CA ILE A 270 8.99 5.57 -14.29
C ILE A 270 9.49 4.34 -15.03
#